data_609280b1423674a6acb3af7c9849cc63
#
_entry.id   609280b1423674a6acb3af7c9849cc63
#
_cell.length_a   1.000
_cell.length_b   1.000
_cell.length_c   1.000
_cell.angle_alpha   90.00
_cell.angle_beta   90.00
_cell.angle_gamma   90.00
#
_symmetry.space_group_name_H-M   'P 1'
#
loop_
_entity.id
_entity.type
_entity.pdbx_description
1 polymer ?
#
loop_
_entity_poly.entity_id
_entity_poly.type
_entity_poly.pdbx_seq_one_letter_code
_entity_poly.pdbx_strand_id
1 'polypeptide(L)'
;MTIPLTSNRRGPLSGLLVLELADEKGQFCGKMMADLGANVIKVEPPGGQNTRRVGPFLDDIPHPERSLYFWHYNTSKHSVTLNLDTADGKAIFGMMAGIADVIIESYAPDYLTSRGLGYDTLSR
;
A
#
# COMPACT_ATOMS: atom_id res chain seq x y z
N MET A 1 10.98 14.72 7.89
CA MET A 1 10.38 13.76 8.84
C MET A 1 10.88 12.38 8.48
N THR A 2 11.74 11.82 9.29
CA THR A 2 12.21 10.45 9.11
C THR A 2 11.11 9.54 9.61
N ILE A 3 10.44 8.79 8.73
CA ILE A 3 9.59 7.70 9.15
C ILE A 3 10.54 6.67 9.76
N PRO A 4 10.43 6.32 11.05
CA PRO A 4 11.27 5.26 11.59
C PRO A 4 10.87 3.97 10.87
N LEU A 5 11.75 3.50 9.99
CA LEU A 5 11.59 2.22 9.29
C LEU A 5 11.64 1.03 10.26
N THR A 6 12.05 1.28 11.50
CA THR A 6 11.98 0.32 12.60
C THR A 6 10.72 0.62 13.41
N SER A 7 9.60 0.08 12.98
CA SER A 7 8.46 0.00 13.88
C SER A 7 8.85 -0.93 15.04
N ASN A 8 8.59 -0.49 16.27
CA ASN A 8 8.76 -1.31 17.47
C ASN A 8 7.67 -2.41 17.54
N ARG A 9 7.17 -2.82 16.38
CA ARG A 9 6.14 -3.85 16.24
C ARG A 9 6.78 -5.21 16.48
N ARG A 10 6.18 -5.95 17.39
CA ARG A 10 6.60 -7.32 17.70
C ARG A 10 5.72 -8.29 16.93
N GLY A 11 6.33 -9.27 16.32
CA GLY A 11 5.63 -10.33 15.60
C GLY A 11 6.57 -11.11 14.69
N PRO A 12 6.09 -12.19 14.10
CA PRO A 12 6.91 -13.06 13.27
C PRO A 12 7.43 -12.39 11.99
N LEU A 13 6.77 -11.32 11.52
CA LEU A 13 7.18 -10.55 10.34
C LEU A 13 7.85 -9.20 10.70
N SER A 14 8.27 -9.03 11.96
CA SER A 14 9.00 -7.83 12.37
C SER A 14 10.27 -7.64 11.52
N GLY A 15 10.49 -6.40 11.06
CA GLY A 15 11.64 -6.05 10.24
C GLY A 15 11.38 -6.09 8.74
N LEU A 16 10.29 -6.71 8.26
CA LEU A 16 9.92 -6.64 6.85
C LEU A 16 9.27 -5.31 6.50
N LEU A 17 9.71 -4.74 5.39
CA LEU A 17 9.08 -3.58 4.74
C LEU A 17 8.29 -4.05 3.52
N VAL A 18 6.99 -3.75 3.52
CA VAL A 18 6.07 -4.15 2.46
C VAL A 18 5.47 -2.91 1.81
N LEU A 19 5.52 -2.82 0.50
CA LEU A 19 4.74 -1.85 -0.29
C LEU A 19 3.48 -2.53 -0.82
N GLU A 20 2.34 -1.94 -0.59
CA GLU A 20 1.05 -2.48 -1.03
C GLU A 20 0.33 -1.49 -1.96
N LEU A 21 0.09 -1.93 -3.20
CA LEU A 21 -0.68 -1.21 -4.22
C LEU A 21 -1.99 -1.95 -4.53
N ALA A 22 -2.51 -2.69 -3.56
CA ALA A 22 -3.65 -3.58 -3.76
C ALA A 22 -4.97 -2.92 -3.41
N ASP A 23 -6.00 -3.28 -4.18
CA ASP A 23 -7.41 -3.01 -3.91
C ASP A 23 -8.04 -4.19 -3.11
N GLU A 24 -9.35 -4.39 -3.24
CA GLU A 24 -10.08 -5.45 -2.54
C GLU A 24 -9.55 -6.86 -2.83
N LYS A 25 -8.85 -7.06 -3.94
CA LYS A 25 -8.31 -8.38 -4.32
C LYS A 25 -7.04 -8.76 -3.53
N GLY A 26 -6.29 -7.78 -3.03
CA GLY A 26 -5.01 -8.05 -2.38
C GLY A 26 -4.82 -7.37 -1.01
N GLN A 27 -5.67 -6.43 -0.63
CA GLN A 27 -5.49 -5.65 0.62
C GLN A 27 -5.50 -6.51 1.89
N PHE A 28 -6.17 -7.66 1.87
CA PHE A 28 -6.19 -8.56 3.02
C PHE A 28 -4.82 -9.19 3.28
N CYS A 29 -4.06 -9.50 2.22
CA CYS A 29 -2.68 -9.96 2.36
C CYS A 29 -1.83 -8.96 3.13
N GLY A 30 -1.87 -7.68 2.74
CA GLY A 30 -1.15 -6.62 3.44
C GLY A 30 -1.61 -6.43 4.88
N LYS A 31 -2.93 -6.56 5.14
CA LYS A 31 -3.47 -6.54 6.51
C LYS A 31 -2.85 -7.65 7.36
N MET A 32 -2.86 -8.88 6.88
CA MET A 32 -2.30 -10.02 7.61
C MET A 32 -0.81 -9.82 7.91
N MET A 33 -0.05 -9.32 6.94
CA MET A 33 1.36 -9.03 7.15
C MET A 33 1.58 -7.92 8.19
N ALA A 34 0.78 -6.85 8.13
CA ALA A 34 0.84 -5.75 9.09
C ALA A 34 0.47 -6.21 10.51
N ASP A 35 -0.59 -7.00 10.66
CA ASP A 35 -1.02 -7.54 11.95
C ASP A 35 0.01 -8.52 12.54
N LEU A 36 0.81 -9.17 11.69
CA LEU A 36 1.91 -10.03 12.10
C LEU A 36 3.24 -9.29 12.31
N GLY A 37 3.26 -7.98 12.25
CA GLY A 37 4.39 -7.14 12.63
C GLY A 37 5.19 -6.54 11.48
N ALA A 38 4.86 -6.81 10.22
CA ALA A 38 5.51 -6.15 9.10
C ALA A 38 5.19 -4.64 9.06
N ASN A 39 6.10 -3.85 8.54
CA ASN A 39 5.85 -2.45 8.24
C ASN A 39 5.23 -2.36 6.84
N VAL A 40 3.91 -2.22 6.76
CA VAL A 40 3.19 -2.17 5.48
C VAL A 40 2.85 -0.72 5.15
N ILE A 41 3.31 -0.27 3.99
CA ILE A 41 3.00 1.04 3.42
C ILE A 41 2.06 0.83 2.25
N LYS A 42 0.81 1.28 2.40
CA LYS A 42 -0.16 1.31 1.32
C LYS A 42 0.10 2.52 0.43
N VAL A 43 0.41 2.26 -0.83
CA VAL A 43 0.60 3.29 -1.85
C VAL A 43 -0.71 3.48 -2.59
N GLU A 44 -1.32 4.65 -2.43
CA GLU A 44 -2.62 4.97 -3.00
C GLU A 44 -2.47 6.00 -4.14
N PRO A 45 -3.32 5.92 -5.18
CA PRO A 45 -3.37 6.97 -6.20
C PRO A 45 -3.91 8.28 -5.60
N PRO A 46 -3.73 9.42 -6.27
CA PRO A 46 -4.41 10.66 -5.90
C PRO A 46 -5.92 10.45 -5.73
N GLY A 47 -6.48 10.94 -4.64
CA GLY A 47 -7.88 10.72 -4.25
C GLY A 47 -8.13 9.43 -3.46
N GLY A 48 -7.11 8.63 -3.24
CA GLY A 48 -7.19 7.39 -2.46
C GLY A 48 -7.69 6.19 -3.26
N GLN A 49 -7.51 5.01 -2.69
CA GLN A 49 -7.95 3.74 -3.25
C GLN A 49 -9.49 3.68 -3.36
N ASN A 50 -10.00 2.98 -4.37
CA ASN A 50 -11.45 2.82 -4.57
C ASN A 50 -12.16 2.18 -3.37
N THR A 51 -11.47 1.35 -2.63
CA THR A 51 -11.99 0.70 -1.41
C THR A 51 -12.38 1.69 -0.32
N ARG A 52 -11.87 2.94 -0.38
CA ARG A 52 -12.31 4.04 0.51
C ARG A 52 -13.74 4.52 0.21
N ARG A 53 -14.31 4.10 -0.93
CA ARG A 53 -15.67 4.46 -1.36
C ARG A 53 -16.68 3.34 -1.14
N VAL A 54 -16.24 2.24 -0.54
CA VAL A 54 -17.11 1.09 -0.19
C VAL A 54 -17.66 1.30 1.21
N GLY A 55 -19.00 1.21 1.35
CA GLY A 55 -19.68 1.28 2.65
C GLY A 55 -19.56 -0.05 3.44
N PRO A 56 -20.08 -0.08 4.67
CA PRO A 56 -20.76 1.03 5.36
C PRO A 56 -19.82 2.16 5.77
N PHE A 57 -20.38 3.33 6.01
CA PHE A 57 -19.63 4.51 6.43
C PHE A 57 -19.97 4.89 7.87
N LEU A 58 -19.01 5.44 8.59
CA LEU A 58 -19.23 5.98 9.92
C LEU A 58 -20.31 7.06 9.87
N ASP A 59 -21.31 6.95 10.76
CA ASP A 59 -22.47 7.83 10.84
C ASP A 59 -23.31 7.90 9.55
N ASP A 60 -23.21 6.86 8.70
CA ASP A 60 -23.86 6.81 7.38
C ASP A 60 -23.50 7.99 6.45
N ILE A 61 -22.33 8.61 6.67
CA ILE A 61 -21.85 9.73 5.85
C ILE A 61 -20.78 9.23 4.87
N PRO A 62 -21.08 9.13 3.57
CA PRO A 62 -20.09 8.75 2.57
C PRO A 62 -18.89 9.74 2.54
N HIS A 63 -17.72 9.23 2.85
CA HIS A 63 -16.49 10.00 2.85
C HIS A 63 -15.27 9.06 2.77
N PRO A 64 -14.19 9.40 2.04
CA PRO A 64 -13.01 8.54 1.90
C PRO A 64 -12.33 8.14 3.21
N GLU A 65 -12.46 8.96 4.24
CA GLU A 65 -11.91 8.70 5.58
C GLU A 65 -12.91 8.05 6.54
N ARG A 66 -14.12 7.70 6.07
CA ARG A 66 -15.19 7.14 6.90
C ARG A 66 -15.64 5.74 6.47
N SER A 67 -14.98 5.12 5.52
CA SER A 67 -15.29 3.76 5.10
C SER A 67 -14.86 2.76 6.18
N LEU A 68 -15.83 2.13 6.82
CA LEU A 68 -15.56 1.08 7.80
C LEU A 68 -14.99 -0.18 7.13
N TYR A 69 -15.37 -0.41 5.86
CA TYR A 69 -14.77 -1.45 5.03
C TYR A 69 -13.28 -1.20 4.85
N PHE A 70 -12.87 0.00 4.45
CA PHE A 70 -11.46 0.35 4.31
C PHE A 70 -10.72 0.23 5.64
N TRP A 71 -11.28 0.71 6.73
CA TRP A 71 -10.66 0.60 8.05
C TRP A 71 -10.40 -0.84 8.44
N HIS A 72 -11.39 -1.73 8.21
CA HIS A 72 -11.28 -3.14 8.57
C HIS A 72 -10.11 -3.82 7.85
N TYR A 73 -9.95 -3.60 6.54
CA TYR A 73 -8.94 -4.27 5.74
C TYR A 73 -7.57 -3.57 5.71
N ASN A 74 -7.46 -2.39 6.28
CA ASN A 74 -6.23 -1.61 6.24
C ASN A 74 -5.71 -1.21 7.62
N THR A 75 -6.10 -1.94 8.66
CA THR A 75 -5.56 -1.80 10.01
C THR A 75 -4.05 -1.99 10.01
N SER A 76 -3.37 -1.25 10.88
CA SER A 76 -1.92 -1.37 11.11
C SER A 76 -1.03 -1.00 9.92
N LYS A 77 -1.59 -0.51 8.82
CA LYS A 77 -0.83 0.00 7.68
C LYS A 77 -0.58 1.50 7.79
N HIS A 78 0.52 1.95 7.18
CA HIS A 78 0.72 3.35 6.83
C HIS A 78 0.15 3.60 5.43
N SER A 79 -0.23 4.83 5.12
CA SER A 79 -0.67 5.21 3.78
C SER A 79 0.14 6.38 3.25
N VAL A 80 0.48 6.32 1.97
CA VAL A 80 1.07 7.41 1.21
C VAL A 80 0.33 7.57 -0.11
N THR A 81 0.26 8.78 -0.62
CA THR A 81 -0.32 9.06 -1.93
C THR A 81 0.78 9.28 -2.95
N LEU A 82 0.73 8.55 -4.05
CA LEU A 82 1.68 8.66 -5.17
C LEU A 82 0.95 8.55 -6.51
N ASN A 83 1.27 9.45 -7.43
CA ASN A 83 0.78 9.36 -8.80
C ASN A 83 1.80 8.63 -9.68
N LEU A 84 1.57 7.35 -9.95
CA LEU A 84 2.45 6.53 -10.79
C LEU A 84 2.35 6.85 -12.29
N ASP A 85 1.50 7.78 -12.70
CA ASP A 85 1.45 8.29 -14.05
C ASP A 85 2.43 9.46 -14.29
N THR A 86 3.03 10.00 -13.23
CA THR A 86 4.02 11.06 -13.29
C THR A 86 5.46 10.52 -13.18
N ALA A 87 6.42 11.24 -13.77
CA ALA A 87 7.84 10.89 -13.67
C ALA A 87 8.31 10.90 -12.20
N ASP A 88 7.91 11.91 -11.43
CA ASP A 88 8.30 12.04 -10.04
C ASP A 88 7.71 10.92 -9.18
N GLY A 89 6.42 10.57 -9.39
CA GLY A 89 5.77 9.49 -8.67
C GLY A 89 6.44 8.13 -8.94
N LYS A 90 6.82 7.87 -10.19
CA LYS A 90 7.58 6.66 -10.56
C LYS A 90 8.96 6.64 -9.91
N ALA A 91 9.67 7.77 -9.91
CA ALA A 91 11.00 7.88 -9.30
C ALA A 91 10.95 7.63 -7.80
N ILE A 92 9.98 8.24 -7.11
CA ILE A 92 9.78 8.03 -5.67
C ILE A 92 9.43 6.58 -5.38
N PHE A 93 8.51 5.98 -6.16
CA PHE A 93 8.15 4.57 -5.98
C PHE A 93 9.36 3.64 -6.19
N GLY A 94 10.19 3.92 -7.21
CA GLY A 94 11.42 3.17 -7.46
C GLY A 94 12.40 3.20 -6.27
N MET A 95 12.56 4.38 -5.64
CA MET A 95 13.38 4.50 -4.42
C MET A 95 12.78 3.70 -3.25
N MET A 96 11.47 3.74 -3.08
CA MET A 96 10.78 2.94 -2.04
C MET A 96 10.94 1.44 -2.32
N ALA A 97 10.78 1.02 -3.57
CA ALA A 97 10.93 -0.38 -3.97
C ALA A 97 12.35 -0.90 -3.72
N GLY A 98 13.36 -0.06 -3.90
CA GLY A 98 14.76 -0.42 -3.65
C GLY A 98 15.11 -0.77 -2.20
N ILE A 99 14.25 -0.40 -1.25
CA ILE A 99 14.43 -0.73 0.17
C ILE A 99 13.35 -1.67 0.70
N ALA A 100 12.36 -2.03 -0.11
CA ALA A 100 11.28 -2.92 0.28
C ALA A 100 11.68 -4.38 0.12
N ASP A 101 11.18 -5.22 1.03
CA ASP A 101 11.36 -6.67 0.95
C ASP A 101 10.28 -7.34 0.10
N VAL A 102 9.07 -6.76 0.09
CA VAL A 102 7.90 -7.32 -0.58
C VAL A 102 7.10 -6.21 -1.24
N ILE A 103 6.60 -6.47 -2.44
CA ILE A 103 5.61 -5.62 -3.12
C ILE A 103 4.37 -6.47 -3.38
N ILE A 104 3.21 -5.99 -2.92
CA ILE A 104 1.89 -6.57 -3.18
C ILE A 104 1.16 -5.65 -4.14
N GLU A 105 0.71 -6.18 -5.26
CA GLU A 105 -0.10 -5.43 -6.23
C GLU A 105 -1.26 -6.29 -6.72
N SER A 106 -2.33 -5.65 -7.14
CA SER A 106 -3.53 -6.31 -7.69
C SER A 106 -4.05 -5.61 -8.95
N TYR A 107 -3.16 -4.93 -9.65
CA TYR A 107 -3.49 -4.29 -10.92
C TYR A 107 -3.76 -5.30 -12.04
N ALA A 108 -4.31 -4.82 -13.14
CA ALA A 108 -4.40 -5.58 -14.37
C ALA A 108 -2.98 -5.99 -14.86
N PRO A 109 -2.85 -7.12 -15.57
CA PRO A 109 -1.58 -7.49 -16.20
C PRO A 109 -0.99 -6.30 -16.97
N ASP A 110 0.32 -6.18 -16.96
CA ASP A 110 1.09 -5.12 -17.63
C ASP A 110 0.93 -3.68 -17.10
N TYR A 111 0.08 -3.44 -16.11
CA TYR A 111 -0.11 -2.09 -15.56
C TYR A 111 1.21 -1.50 -15.05
N LEU A 112 1.94 -2.20 -14.21
CA LEU A 112 3.23 -1.75 -13.69
C LEU A 112 4.33 -1.85 -14.76
N THR A 113 4.34 -2.90 -15.56
CA THR A 113 5.34 -3.10 -16.63
C THR A 113 5.30 -1.98 -17.66
N SER A 114 4.10 -1.56 -18.10
CA SER A 114 3.95 -0.44 -19.04
C SER A 114 4.43 0.90 -18.49
N ARG A 115 4.58 1.02 -17.18
CA ARG A 115 5.11 2.20 -16.49
C ARG A 115 6.60 2.09 -16.15
N GLY A 116 7.26 1.01 -16.57
CA GLY A 116 8.66 0.74 -16.24
C GLY A 116 8.86 0.34 -14.77
N LEU A 117 7.81 -0.15 -14.11
CA LEU A 117 7.79 -0.57 -12.72
C LEU A 117 7.47 -2.07 -12.58
N GLY A 118 7.72 -2.84 -13.62
CA GLY A 118 7.54 -4.28 -13.61
C GLY A 118 8.61 -5.01 -12.79
N TYR A 119 8.36 -6.30 -12.54
CA TYR A 119 9.24 -7.14 -11.73
C TYR A 119 10.71 -7.10 -12.21
N ASP A 120 10.94 -7.24 -13.52
CA ASP A 120 12.31 -7.25 -14.09
C ASP A 120 13.08 -5.96 -13.84
N THR A 121 12.38 -4.86 -13.64
CA THR A 121 12.99 -3.56 -13.32
C THR A 121 13.24 -3.41 -11.84
N LEU A 122 12.28 -3.81 -11.01
CA LEU A 122 12.32 -3.59 -9.56
C LEU A 122 13.14 -4.63 -8.80
N SER A 123 13.33 -5.83 -9.36
CA SER A 123 14.07 -6.94 -8.72
C SER A 123 15.59 -6.83 -8.87
N ARG A 124 16.11 -5.78 -9.48
CA ARG A 124 17.56 -5.53 -9.70
C ARG A 124 18.19 -4.70 -8.54
#